data_14aaf37a977bc2d4394f48c7dfc53542
#
_entry.id   14aaf37a977bc2d4394f48c7dfc53542
#
_cell.length_a   1.000
_cell.length_b   1.000
_cell.length_c   1.000
_cell.angle_alpha   90.00
_cell.angle_beta   90.00
_cell.angle_gamma   90.00
#
_symmetry.space_group_name_H-M   'P 1'
#
loop_
_entity.id
_entity.type
_entity.pdbx_description
1 polymer ?
#
loop_
_entity_poly.entity_id
_entity_poly.type
_entity_poly.pdbx_seq_one_letter_code
_entity_poly.pdbx_strand_id
1 'polypeptide(L)'
;HGHTEPGVTVMVMVALMDHGPTLSMATAPILPTDTTETLSETLAQLGAQHLPDTLFAYLEGRLSPQEQNHEAATRCSLIKKEDGAIEPSTIDADALERLIRAYAPWPHVSIQLYGQRVQLLRAHVDPADSGLLALPCKTGTLIIDELRPEGKPAMSGDAFLRGRRA
;
A
#
# COMPACT_ATOMS: atom_id res chain seq x y z
N HIS A 1 -2.40 3.14 6.76
CA HIS A 1 -2.50 4.17 7.79
C HIS A 1 -2.57 5.58 7.21
N GLY A 2 -2.34 5.78 5.90
CA GLY A 2 -2.41 7.09 5.24
C GLY A 2 -1.17 7.98 5.47
N HIS A 3 -0.03 7.40 5.82
CA HIS A 3 1.24 8.13 5.82
C HIS A 3 1.58 8.60 4.41
N THR A 4 2.27 9.72 4.32
CA THR A 4 2.58 10.38 3.04
C THR A 4 4.06 10.31 2.68
N GLU A 5 4.91 9.90 3.62
CA GLU A 5 6.36 9.89 3.45
C GLU A 5 6.98 8.66 4.13
N PRO A 6 7.32 7.63 3.39
CA PRO A 6 8.15 6.52 3.83
C PRO A 6 9.63 6.86 3.64
N GLY A 7 10.50 6.02 4.18
CA GLY A 7 11.94 6.19 4.04
C GLY A 7 12.70 4.90 4.04
N VAL A 8 13.99 5.03 3.74
CA VAL A 8 14.99 3.97 3.87
C VAL A 8 15.98 4.37 4.95
N THR A 9 16.24 3.46 5.87
CA THR A 9 17.18 3.66 6.96
C THR A 9 18.38 2.75 6.79
N VAL A 10 19.58 3.32 6.84
CA VAL A 10 20.84 2.57 6.97
C VAL A 10 21.16 2.45 8.46
N MET A 11 21.34 1.22 8.95
CA MET A 11 21.56 0.94 10.36
C MET A 11 22.65 -0.09 10.58
N VAL A 12 23.25 -0.11 11.74
CA VAL A 12 24.18 -1.16 12.16
C VAL A 12 23.36 -2.36 12.63
N MET A 13 23.63 -3.54 12.10
CA MET A 13 22.92 -4.75 12.51
C MET A 13 23.30 -5.20 13.91
N VAL A 14 22.31 -5.54 14.70
CA VAL A 14 22.43 -6.14 16.03
C VAL A 14 21.61 -7.44 16.12
N ALA A 15 21.70 -8.17 17.22
CA ALA A 15 21.00 -9.44 17.39
C ALA A 15 19.46 -9.34 17.38
N LEU A 16 18.93 -8.21 17.81
CA LEU A 16 17.49 -7.95 17.80
C LEU A 16 17.10 -7.28 16.47
N MET A 17 16.04 -7.78 15.84
CA MET A 17 15.52 -7.24 14.58
C MET A 17 15.13 -5.76 14.74
N ASP A 18 15.56 -4.93 13.81
CA ASP A 18 15.27 -3.50 13.70
C ASP A 18 15.68 -2.64 14.93
N HIS A 19 16.53 -3.18 15.82
CA HIS A 19 16.96 -2.48 17.04
C HIS A 19 18.32 -1.78 16.93
N GLY A 20 19.03 -1.95 15.83
CA GLY A 20 20.37 -1.39 15.69
C GLY A 20 20.37 0.14 15.59
N PRO A 21 21.48 0.79 16.01
CA PRO A 21 21.60 2.24 15.87
C PRO A 21 21.61 2.65 14.40
N THR A 22 20.97 3.77 14.11
CA THR A 22 20.82 4.29 12.74
C THR A 22 22.06 5.11 12.35
N LEU A 23 22.46 5.00 11.09
CA LEU A 23 23.52 5.80 10.49
C LEU A 23 22.94 6.98 9.71
N SER A 24 21.91 6.73 8.92
CA SER A 24 21.27 7.77 8.12
C SER A 24 19.86 7.34 7.67
N MET A 25 19.05 8.30 7.26
CA MET A 25 17.73 8.10 6.67
C MET A 25 17.59 8.95 5.43
N ALA A 26 16.87 8.40 4.43
CA ALA A 26 16.43 9.12 3.26
C ALA A 26 14.94 8.86 3.05
N THR A 27 14.17 9.87 2.70
CA THR A 27 12.71 9.79 2.53
C THR A 27 12.31 10.05 1.09
N ALA A 28 11.14 9.56 0.71
CA ALA A 28 10.49 9.84 -0.58
C ALA A 28 8.99 10.04 -0.35
N PRO A 29 8.31 10.89 -1.15
CA PRO A 29 6.87 11.03 -1.04
C PRO A 29 6.15 9.77 -1.55
N ILE A 30 5.01 9.42 -0.94
CA ILE A 30 4.06 8.47 -1.53
C ILE A 30 3.15 9.24 -2.49
N LEU A 31 3.18 8.88 -3.77
CA LEU A 31 2.29 9.47 -4.76
C LEU A 31 0.88 8.88 -4.68
N PRO A 32 -0.16 9.63 -5.06
CA PRO A 32 -1.54 9.12 -5.07
C PRO A 32 -1.74 7.88 -5.95
N THR A 33 -0.84 7.66 -6.91
CA THR A 33 -0.87 6.51 -7.84
C THR A 33 0.02 5.35 -7.41
N ASP A 34 0.80 5.50 -6.34
CA ASP A 34 1.71 4.44 -5.91
C ASP A 34 0.98 3.20 -5.42
N THR A 35 1.49 2.08 -5.86
CA THR A 35 1.20 0.74 -5.33
C THR A 35 2.36 0.27 -4.45
N THR A 36 2.21 -0.85 -3.77
CA THR A 36 3.33 -1.48 -3.05
C THR A 36 4.51 -1.78 -3.98
N GLU A 37 4.26 -2.19 -5.22
CA GLU A 37 5.31 -2.50 -6.18
C GLU A 37 6.10 -1.25 -6.58
N THR A 38 5.42 -0.17 -7.03
CA THR A 38 6.08 1.06 -7.47
C THR A 38 6.82 1.76 -6.34
N LEU A 39 6.21 1.80 -5.14
CA LEU A 39 6.86 2.38 -3.97
C LEU A 39 8.07 1.57 -3.52
N SER A 40 8.00 0.23 -3.55
CA SER A 40 9.14 -0.64 -3.23
C SER A 40 10.31 -0.42 -4.19
N GLU A 41 10.04 -0.24 -5.48
CA GLU A 41 11.07 0.08 -6.46
C GLU A 41 11.70 1.45 -6.19
N THR A 42 10.90 2.47 -5.92
CA THR A 42 11.38 3.82 -5.55
C THR A 42 12.28 3.77 -4.32
N LEU A 43 11.85 3.06 -3.27
CA LEU A 43 12.63 2.94 -2.03
C LEU A 43 13.90 2.11 -2.23
N ALA A 44 13.87 1.07 -3.06
CA ALA A 44 15.06 0.27 -3.38
C ALA A 44 16.11 1.11 -4.12
N GLN A 45 15.70 1.93 -5.08
CA GLN A 45 16.59 2.83 -5.80
C GLN A 45 17.16 3.91 -4.87
N LEU A 46 16.32 4.51 -4.01
CA LEU A 46 16.74 5.47 -3.00
C LEU A 46 17.79 4.86 -2.05
N GLY A 47 17.55 3.65 -1.56
CA GLY A 47 18.49 2.94 -0.70
C GLY A 47 19.81 2.64 -1.38
N ALA A 48 19.77 2.18 -2.63
CA ALA A 48 20.97 1.89 -3.42
C ALA A 48 21.83 3.12 -3.67
N GLN A 49 21.21 4.29 -3.88
CA GLN A 49 21.92 5.56 -4.06
C GLN A 49 22.49 6.10 -2.74
N HIS A 50 21.77 5.90 -1.66
CA HIS A 50 22.10 6.48 -0.35
C HIS A 50 23.14 5.66 0.44
N LEU A 51 23.17 4.34 0.25
CA LEU A 51 24.01 3.42 1.01
C LEU A 51 25.52 3.66 0.84
N PRO A 52 26.10 3.86 -0.36
CA PRO A 52 27.54 4.00 -0.54
C PRO A 52 28.11 5.17 0.24
N ASP A 53 27.54 6.35 0.13
CA ASP A 53 28.03 7.56 0.81
C ASP A 53 27.93 7.44 2.32
N THR A 54 26.84 6.84 2.82
CA THR A 54 26.64 6.55 4.24
C THR A 54 27.73 5.57 4.75
N LEU A 55 27.97 4.50 3.99
CA LEU A 55 28.94 3.48 4.36
C LEU A 55 30.38 4.05 4.41
N PHE A 56 30.77 4.81 3.38
CA PHE A 56 32.09 5.45 3.35
C PHE A 56 32.24 6.44 4.50
N ALA A 57 31.24 7.29 4.76
CA ALA A 57 31.27 8.23 5.86
C ALA A 57 31.41 7.54 7.23
N TYR A 58 30.74 6.41 7.42
CA TYR A 58 30.84 5.60 8.63
C TYR A 58 32.22 4.96 8.79
N LEU A 59 32.77 4.35 7.75
CA LEU A 59 34.08 3.70 7.77
C LEU A 59 35.23 4.70 7.99
N GLU A 60 35.10 5.92 7.52
CA GLU A 60 36.07 7.00 7.74
C GLU A 60 35.88 7.71 9.07
N GLY A 61 34.94 7.29 9.93
CA GLY A 61 34.67 7.90 11.21
C GLY A 61 34.02 9.27 11.19
N ARG A 62 33.52 9.71 10.01
CA ARG A 62 32.80 10.98 9.83
C ARG A 62 31.32 10.92 10.24
N LEU A 63 30.79 9.71 10.45
CA LEU A 63 29.41 9.45 10.82
C LEU A 63 29.38 8.53 12.05
N SER A 64 28.64 8.90 13.07
CA SER A 64 28.47 8.10 14.28
C SER A 64 27.06 7.52 14.33
N PRO A 65 26.94 6.24 14.74
CA PRO A 65 25.63 5.62 14.93
C PRO A 65 24.80 6.37 15.98
N GLN A 66 23.50 6.51 15.73
CA GLN A 66 22.54 7.13 16.63
C GLN A 66 21.58 6.09 17.17
N GLU A 67 21.44 6.01 18.50
CA GLU A 67 20.48 5.09 19.12
C GLU A 67 19.04 5.44 18.73
N GLN A 68 18.23 4.41 18.50
CA GLN A 68 16.81 4.56 18.19
C GLN A 68 15.99 4.82 19.47
N ASN A 69 14.91 5.58 19.36
CA ASN A 69 13.91 5.68 20.42
C ASN A 69 12.96 4.49 20.38
N HIS A 70 13.28 3.42 21.12
CA HIS A 70 12.49 2.19 21.15
C HIS A 70 11.08 2.37 21.75
N GLU A 71 10.85 3.41 22.56
CA GLU A 71 9.52 3.70 23.10
C GLU A 71 8.57 4.26 22.04
N ALA A 72 9.11 4.87 20.99
CA ALA A 72 8.33 5.37 19.85
C ALA A 72 8.10 4.31 18.76
N ALA A 73 8.58 3.09 18.96
CA ALA A 73 8.46 2.03 17.93
C ALA A 73 7.01 1.64 17.68
N THR A 74 6.64 1.57 16.39
CA THR A 74 5.36 1.00 15.95
C THR A 74 5.57 -0.43 15.46
N ARG A 75 4.55 -1.26 15.61
CA ARG A 75 4.61 -2.66 15.17
C ARG A 75 3.58 -2.91 14.09
N CYS A 76 3.94 -3.72 13.10
CA CYS A 76 3.02 -4.27 12.12
C CYS A 76 3.06 -5.80 12.14
N SER A 77 1.97 -6.43 11.79
CA SER A 77 1.89 -7.87 11.57
C SER A 77 2.22 -8.20 10.12
N LEU A 78 2.59 -9.45 9.86
CA LEU A 78 2.67 -9.96 8.50
C LEU A 78 1.28 -9.94 7.87
N ILE A 79 1.23 -9.44 6.64
CA ILE A 79 -0.01 -9.46 5.85
C ILE A 79 -0.35 -10.92 5.52
N LYS A 80 -1.63 -11.28 5.67
CA LYS A 80 -2.17 -12.59 5.35
C LYS A 80 -3.17 -12.48 4.20
N LYS A 81 -3.47 -13.61 3.57
CA LYS A 81 -4.45 -13.65 2.47
C LYS A 81 -5.84 -13.17 2.91
N GLU A 82 -6.20 -13.48 4.15
CA GLU A 82 -7.49 -13.13 4.76
C GLU A 82 -7.64 -11.62 4.95
N ASP A 83 -6.53 -10.89 5.15
CA ASP A 83 -6.55 -9.43 5.31
C ASP A 83 -7.05 -8.70 4.06
N GLY A 84 -7.00 -9.37 2.90
CA GLY A 84 -7.59 -8.87 1.66
C GLY A 84 -9.11 -9.00 1.59
N ALA A 85 -9.76 -9.75 2.47
CA ALA A 85 -11.22 -9.90 2.48
C ALA A 85 -11.87 -8.73 3.24
N ILE A 86 -12.43 -7.77 2.52
CA ILE A 86 -12.95 -6.52 3.09
C ILE A 86 -14.48 -6.46 2.95
N GLU A 87 -15.13 -5.97 4.00
CA GLU A 87 -16.53 -5.56 3.96
C GLU A 87 -16.60 -4.03 3.78
N PRO A 88 -17.03 -3.52 2.61
CA PRO A 88 -16.96 -2.09 2.28
C PRO A 88 -17.72 -1.20 3.25
N SER A 89 -18.83 -1.68 3.81
CA SER A 89 -19.65 -0.94 4.78
C SER A 89 -18.92 -0.64 6.11
N THR A 90 -17.78 -1.26 6.35
CA THR A 90 -16.99 -1.10 7.59
C THR A 90 -15.80 -0.16 7.44
N ILE A 91 -15.46 0.27 6.22
CA ILE A 91 -14.28 1.05 5.90
C ILE A 91 -14.63 2.30 5.07
N ASP A 92 -13.90 3.39 5.27
CA ASP A 92 -14.08 4.62 4.51
C ASP A 92 -13.55 4.47 3.07
N ALA A 93 -14.17 5.13 2.09
CA ALA A 93 -13.81 5.00 0.66
C ALA A 93 -12.33 5.33 0.40
N ASP A 94 -11.81 6.41 1.00
CA ASP A 94 -10.40 6.78 0.88
C ASP A 94 -9.44 5.71 1.47
N ALA A 95 -9.85 5.10 2.58
CA ALA A 95 -9.06 4.05 3.20
C ALA A 95 -9.09 2.76 2.36
N LEU A 96 -10.24 2.44 1.76
CA LEU A 96 -10.39 1.29 0.87
C LEU A 96 -9.60 1.47 -0.42
N GLU A 97 -9.59 2.67 -1.01
CA GLU A 97 -8.78 3.02 -2.18
C GLU A 97 -7.29 2.79 -1.91
N ARG A 98 -6.78 3.34 -0.80
CA ARG A 98 -5.38 3.13 -0.37
C ARG A 98 -5.06 1.65 -0.16
N LEU A 99 -6.01 0.89 0.41
CA LEU A 99 -5.82 -0.53 0.66
C LEU A 99 -5.74 -1.33 -0.65
N ILE A 100 -6.53 -0.96 -1.68
CA ILE A 100 -6.44 -1.56 -3.02
C ILE A 100 -5.03 -1.40 -3.59
N ARG A 101 -4.47 -0.21 -3.52
CA ARG A 101 -3.08 0.05 -3.97
C ARG A 101 -2.05 -0.66 -3.10
N ALA A 102 -2.22 -0.64 -1.78
CA ALA A 102 -1.29 -1.25 -0.83
C ALA A 102 -1.28 -2.78 -0.92
N TYR A 103 -2.38 -3.41 -1.30
CA TYR A 103 -2.47 -4.86 -1.42
C TYR A 103 -2.24 -5.39 -2.85
N ALA A 104 -1.89 -4.53 -3.78
CA ALA A 104 -1.40 -4.92 -5.09
C ALA A 104 0.11 -5.22 -5.03
N PRO A 105 0.64 -6.33 -5.58
CA PRO A 105 -0.08 -7.40 -6.29
C PRO A 105 -0.64 -8.51 -5.38
N TRP A 106 -0.43 -8.45 -4.08
CA TRP A 106 -0.88 -9.45 -3.12
C TRP A 106 -1.18 -8.82 -1.75
N PRO A 107 -2.26 -9.24 -1.06
CA PRO A 107 -3.20 -10.33 -1.40
C PRO A 107 -4.32 -9.90 -2.35
N HIS A 108 -4.39 -8.67 -2.80
CA HIS A 108 -5.50 -7.94 -3.37
C HIS A 108 -6.68 -7.76 -2.41
N VAL A 109 -7.39 -6.65 -2.55
CA VAL A 109 -8.67 -6.47 -1.88
C VAL A 109 -9.73 -7.31 -2.60
N SER A 110 -10.48 -8.10 -1.85
CA SER A 110 -11.61 -8.87 -2.36
C SER A 110 -12.87 -8.59 -1.57
N ILE A 111 -13.98 -8.44 -2.27
CA ILE A 111 -15.30 -8.14 -1.71
C ILE A 111 -16.35 -9.10 -2.28
N GLN A 112 -17.51 -9.15 -1.61
CA GLN A 112 -18.72 -9.74 -2.20
C GLN A 112 -19.47 -8.67 -2.95
N LEU A 113 -19.66 -8.87 -4.25
CA LEU A 113 -20.38 -7.94 -5.12
C LEU A 113 -21.42 -8.69 -5.94
N TYR A 114 -22.68 -8.37 -5.74
CA TYR A 114 -23.82 -9.04 -6.38
C TYR A 114 -23.78 -10.58 -6.28
N GLY A 115 -23.43 -11.10 -5.09
CA GLY A 115 -23.43 -12.53 -4.79
C GLY A 115 -22.21 -13.30 -5.34
N GLN A 116 -21.19 -12.63 -5.85
CA GLN A 116 -19.95 -13.26 -6.28
C GLN A 116 -18.72 -12.55 -5.67
N ARG A 117 -17.66 -13.30 -5.44
CA ARG A 117 -16.39 -12.75 -5.01
C ARG A 117 -15.67 -12.07 -6.17
N VAL A 118 -15.21 -10.85 -5.95
CA VAL A 118 -14.41 -10.09 -6.90
C VAL A 118 -13.18 -9.53 -6.22
N GLN A 119 -12.08 -9.44 -6.96
CA GLN A 119 -10.90 -8.68 -6.55
C GLN A 119 -10.99 -7.28 -7.14
N LEU A 120 -10.74 -6.26 -6.33
CA LEU A 120 -10.62 -4.87 -6.77
C LEU A 120 -9.16 -4.63 -7.18
N LEU A 121 -8.95 -4.20 -8.43
CA LEU A 121 -7.62 -3.97 -8.98
C LEU A 121 -7.30 -2.48 -9.07
N ARG A 122 -8.30 -1.66 -9.42
CA ARG A 122 -8.19 -0.21 -9.48
C ARG A 122 -9.53 0.43 -9.16
N ALA A 123 -9.47 1.51 -8.39
CA ALA A 123 -10.63 2.29 -8.00
C ALA A 123 -10.22 3.73 -7.69
N HIS A 124 -11.19 4.63 -7.64
CA HIS A 124 -11.00 6.00 -7.16
C HIS A 124 -12.20 6.45 -6.33
N VAL A 125 -12.01 7.49 -5.55
CA VAL A 125 -13.09 8.10 -4.78
C VAL A 125 -13.70 9.22 -5.60
N ASP A 126 -15.00 9.14 -5.85
CA ASP A 126 -15.77 10.19 -6.50
C ASP A 126 -17.06 10.44 -5.72
N PRO A 127 -17.33 11.68 -5.28
CA PRO A 127 -18.58 12.03 -4.62
C PRO A 127 -19.79 12.08 -5.56
N ALA A 128 -19.60 12.11 -6.89
CA ALA A 128 -20.65 12.14 -7.89
C ALA A 128 -20.94 10.71 -8.37
N ASP A 129 -22.17 10.23 -8.17
CA ASP A 129 -22.66 8.99 -8.78
C ASP A 129 -22.81 9.19 -10.29
N SER A 130 -21.77 8.84 -11.05
CA SER A 130 -21.66 9.08 -12.49
C SER A 130 -22.19 7.91 -13.34
N GLY A 131 -23.02 7.03 -12.77
CA GLY A 131 -23.57 5.83 -13.47
C GLY A 131 -22.54 4.73 -13.69
N LEU A 132 -21.39 4.85 -13.05
CA LEU A 132 -20.31 3.86 -13.01
C LEU A 132 -20.57 2.80 -11.94
N LEU A 133 -19.71 1.80 -11.84
CA LEU A 133 -19.80 0.79 -10.78
C LEU A 133 -19.42 1.42 -9.43
N ALA A 134 -20.40 2.00 -8.77
CA ALA A 134 -20.27 2.66 -7.48
C ALA A 134 -20.44 1.67 -6.34
N LEU A 135 -19.52 1.72 -5.38
CA LEU A 135 -19.49 0.90 -4.17
C LEU A 135 -19.66 1.81 -2.97
N PRO A 136 -20.82 1.80 -2.28
CA PRO A 136 -20.99 2.53 -1.03
C PRO A 136 -20.04 1.96 0.05
N CYS A 137 -19.34 2.86 0.74
CA CYS A 137 -18.47 2.54 1.87
C CYS A 137 -19.09 3.04 3.17
N LYS A 138 -18.42 2.84 4.30
CA LYS A 138 -18.84 3.38 5.59
C LYS A 138 -19.03 4.90 5.52
N THR A 139 -18.09 5.60 4.88
CA THR A 139 -18.20 6.99 4.47
C THR A 139 -17.70 7.13 3.04
N GLY A 140 -18.41 7.92 2.22
CA GLY A 140 -18.08 8.12 0.82
C GLY A 140 -18.43 6.96 -0.10
N THR A 141 -18.12 7.13 -1.37
CA THR A 141 -18.38 6.17 -2.43
C THR A 141 -17.10 5.90 -3.20
N LEU A 142 -16.80 4.64 -3.42
CA LEU A 142 -15.69 4.19 -4.25
C LEU A 142 -16.22 3.82 -5.64
N ILE A 143 -15.59 4.34 -6.68
CA ILE A 143 -15.85 3.95 -8.06
C ILE A 143 -14.85 2.86 -8.45
N ILE A 144 -15.35 1.72 -8.89
CA ILE A 144 -14.53 0.59 -9.32
C ILE A 144 -14.19 0.74 -10.80
N ASP A 145 -12.93 1.07 -11.09
CA ASP A 145 -12.42 1.19 -12.46
C ASP A 145 -12.16 -0.18 -13.07
N GLU A 146 -11.51 -1.05 -12.30
CA GLU A 146 -11.10 -2.37 -12.76
C GLU A 146 -11.23 -3.41 -11.64
N LEU A 147 -11.77 -4.55 -12.00
CA LEU A 147 -11.98 -5.68 -11.09
C LEU A 147 -11.73 -7.01 -11.79
N ARG A 148 -11.54 -8.06 -11.00
CA ARG A 148 -11.43 -9.44 -11.47
C ARG A 148 -12.44 -10.31 -10.72
N PRO A 149 -13.52 -10.76 -11.38
CA PRO A 149 -14.41 -11.78 -10.82
C PRO A 149 -13.67 -13.11 -10.66
N GLU A 150 -14.06 -13.89 -9.66
CA GLU A 150 -13.47 -15.21 -9.45
C GLU A 150 -13.61 -16.09 -10.70
N GLY A 151 -12.48 -16.70 -11.12
CA GLY A 151 -12.44 -17.55 -12.32
C GLY A 151 -12.52 -16.82 -13.66
N LYS A 152 -12.47 -15.47 -13.68
CA LYS A 152 -12.54 -14.67 -14.92
C LYS A 152 -11.33 -13.75 -15.08
N PRO A 153 -11.04 -13.27 -16.30
CA PRO A 153 -10.04 -12.22 -16.51
C PRO A 153 -10.46 -10.90 -15.88
N ALA A 154 -9.48 -10.01 -15.70
CA ALA A 154 -9.73 -8.62 -15.29
C ALA A 154 -10.59 -7.90 -16.33
N MET A 155 -11.47 -7.00 -15.87
CA MET A 155 -12.37 -6.22 -16.70
C MET A 155 -12.68 -4.88 -16.06
N SER A 156 -13.14 -3.91 -16.86
CA SER A 156 -13.60 -2.63 -16.31
C SER A 156 -14.91 -2.79 -15.53
N GLY A 157 -15.16 -1.87 -14.58
CA GLY A 157 -16.42 -1.81 -13.84
C GLY A 157 -17.63 -1.72 -14.77
N ASP A 158 -17.54 -0.93 -15.86
CA ASP A 158 -18.57 -0.82 -16.88
C ASP A 158 -18.85 -2.13 -17.60
N ALA A 159 -17.82 -2.88 -17.98
CA ALA A 159 -17.98 -4.17 -18.62
C ALA A 159 -18.68 -5.17 -17.68
N PHE A 160 -18.32 -5.12 -16.41
CA PHE A 160 -18.96 -5.93 -15.38
C PHE A 160 -20.47 -5.63 -15.25
N LEU A 161 -20.85 -4.33 -15.20
CA LEU A 161 -22.25 -3.92 -15.11
C LEU A 161 -23.05 -4.32 -16.36
N ARG A 162 -22.49 -4.14 -17.57
CA ARG A 162 -23.18 -4.54 -18.83
C ARG A 162 -23.46 -6.03 -18.87
N GLY A 163 -22.52 -6.87 -18.42
CA GLY A 163 -22.72 -8.32 -18.39
C GLY A 163 -23.77 -8.80 -17.39
N ARG A 164 -24.32 -7.91 -16.55
CA ARG A 164 -25.40 -8.23 -15.60
C ARG A 164 -26.78 -7.77 -16.07
N ARG A 165 -26.85 -6.87 -17.07
CA ARG A 165 -28.11 -6.38 -17.63
C ARG A 165 -28.63 -7.26 -18.79
N ALA A 166 -27.78 -8.21 -19.20
CA ALA A 166 -28.14 -9.24 -20.19
C ALA A 166 -28.60 -10.52 -19.49
#